data_c1cdbd2dc9a5ec5d373d8e4924d7a121
#
_entry.id   c1cdbd2dc9a5ec5d373d8e4924d7a121
#
_cell.length_a   1.000
_cell.length_b   1.000
_cell.length_c   1.000
_cell.angle_alpha   90.00
_cell.angle_beta   90.00
_cell.angle_gamma   90.00
#
_symmetry.space_group_name_H-M   'P 1'
#
loop_
_entity.id
_entity.type
_entity.pdbx_description
1 polymer ?
#
loop_
_entity_poly.entity_id
_entity_poly.type
_entity_poly.pdbx_seq_one_letter_code
_entity_poly.pdbx_strand_id
1 'polypeptide(L)' 'MEKSKKERMNDILVKLEDVKNSQEALIVKIATIHIELLELPDNELEKAVGEAHSSATSNTEKIKNAIEKYQVAINSLE' A
#
# COMPACT_ATOMS: atom_id res chain seq x y z
N MET A 1 -16.61 -25.38 -11.54
CA MET A 1 -15.40 -26.04 -10.99
C MET A 1 -14.77 -25.21 -9.91
N GLU A 2 -14.39 -25.87 -8.84
CA GLU A 2 -13.70 -25.16 -7.76
C GLU A 2 -12.26 -24.86 -8.17
N LYS A 3 -11.78 -23.70 -7.75
CA LYS A 3 -10.38 -23.35 -7.96
C LYS A 3 -9.49 -24.14 -7.01
N SER A 4 -8.30 -24.49 -7.47
CA SER A 4 -7.30 -25.11 -6.63
C SER A 4 -6.84 -24.13 -5.55
N LYS A 5 -6.18 -24.64 -4.52
CA LYS A 5 -5.61 -23.80 -3.47
C LYS A 5 -4.63 -22.77 -4.06
N LYS A 6 -3.78 -23.20 -5.00
CA LYS A 6 -2.82 -22.30 -5.64
C LYS A 6 -3.50 -21.17 -6.41
N GLU A 7 -4.58 -21.51 -7.15
CA GLU A 7 -5.33 -20.49 -7.88
C GLU A 7 -5.97 -19.46 -6.95
N ARG A 8 -6.53 -19.94 -5.84
CA ARG A 8 -7.14 -19.07 -4.83
C ARG A 8 -6.10 -18.19 -4.18
N MET A 9 -4.91 -18.71 -3.91
CA MET A 9 -3.82 -17.92 -3.36
C MET A 9 -3.34 -16.86 -4.34
N ASN A 10 -3.27 -17.19 -5.63
CA ASN A 10 -2.93 -16.21 -6.65
C ASN A 10 -3.96 -15.09 -6.75
N ASP A 11 -5.25 -15.42 -6.59
CA ASP A 11 -6.31 -14.41 -6.57
C ASP A 11 -6.12 -13.43 -5.40
N ILE A 12 -5.72 -13.96 -4.24
CA ILE A 12 -5.43 -13.12 -3.07
C ILE A 12 -4.22 -12.23 -3.35
N LEU A 13 -3.19 -12.80 -3.97
CA LEU A 13 -1.98 -12.05 -4.32
C LEU A 13 -2.30 -10.86 -5.21
N VAL A 14 -3.14 -11.05 -6.21
CA VAL A 14 -3.57 -9.97 -7.12
C VAL A 14 -4.25 -8.85 -6.32
N LYS A 15 -5.10 -9.22 -5.36
CA LYS A 15 -5.77 -8.24 -4.51
C LYS A 15 -4.79 -7.48 -3.60
N LEU A 16 -3.77 -8.18 -3.10
CA LEU A 16 -2.72 -7.54 -2.31
C LEU A 16 -1.93 -6.54 -3.14
N GLU A 17 -1.64 -6.88 -4.38
CA GLU A 17 -0.94 -5.97 -5.29
C GLU A 17 -1.77 -4.74 -5.60
N ASP A 18 -3.09 -4.91 -5.73
CA ASP A 18 -4.00 -3.78 -5.93
C ASP A 18 -4.00 -2.85 -4.71
N VAL A 19 -4.00 -3.41 -3.51
CA VAL A 19 -3.90 -2.63 -2.28
C VAL A 19 -2.57 -1.86 -2.24
N LYS A 20 -1.47 -2.51 -2.60
CA LYS A 20 -0.16 -1.86 -2.65
C LYS A 20 -0.19 -0.66 -3.60
N ASN A 21 -0.73 -0.86 -4.80
CA ASN A 21 -0.81 0.21 -5.80
C ASN A 21 -1.68 1.37 -5.31
N SER A 22 -2.78 1.07 -4.63
CA SER A 22 -3.66 2.09 -4.06
C SER A 22 -2.95 2.89 -2.98
N GLN A 23 -2.15 2.23 -2.14
CA GLN A 23 -1.36 2.90 -1.10
C GLN A 23 -0.30 3.81 -1.71
N GLU A 24 0.37 3.36 -2.77
CA GLU A 24 1.36 4.17 -3.46
C GLU A 24 0.73 5.41 -4.09
N ALA A 25 -0.44 5.26 -4.68
CA ALA A 25 -1.19 6.39 -5.24
C ALA A 25 -1.60 7.37 -4.14
N LEU A 26 -1.98 6.86 -2.97
CA LEU A 26 -2.34 7.70 -1.83
C LEU A 26 -1.14 8.54 -1.37
N ILE A 27 0.04 7.94 -1.29
CA ILE A 27 1.27 8.65 -0.92
C ILE A 27 1.52 9.82 -1.87
N VAL A 28 1.36 9.61 -3.17
CA VAL A 28 1.52 10.67 -4.17
C VAL A 28 0.52 11.80 -3.95
N LYS A 29 -0.74 11.46 -3.69
CA LYS A 29 -1.78 12.47 -3.43
C LYS A 29 -1.48 13.29 -2.19
N ILE A 30 -1.01 12.64 -1.14
CA ILE A 30 -0.62 13.34 0.09
C ILE A 30 0.55 14.27 -0.18
N ALA A 31 1.53 13.83 -0.97
CA ALA A 31 2.68 14.66 -1.33
C ALA A 31 2.27 15.93 -2.07
N THR A 32 1.26 15.86 -2.94
CA THR A 32 0.78 17.06 -3.64
C THR A 32 0.16 18.07 -2.68
N ILE A 33 -0.49 17.61 -1.62
CA ILE A 33 -1.03 18.51 -0.59
C ILE A 33 0.12 19.21 0.14
N HIS A 34 1.19 18.49 0.47
CA HIS A 34 2.38 19.09 1.08
C HIS A 34 2.94 20.23 0.24
N ILE A 35 2.99 20.03 -1.09
CA ILE A 35 3.49 21.04 -2.00
C ILE A 35 2.62 22.31 -1.94
N GLU A 36 1.31 22.13 -1.94
CA GLU A 36 0.38 23.27 -1.85
C GLU A 36 0.49 24.02 -0.52
N LEU A 37 0.81 23.32 0.55
CA LEU A 37 0.99 23.91 1.86
C LEU A 37 2.23 24.81 1.96
N LEU A 38 3.15 24.72 0.99
CA LEU A 38 4.28 25.64 0.91
C LEU A 38 3.80 27.08 0.57
N GLU A 39 2.72 27.18 -0.19
CA GLU A 39 2.14 28.48 -0.56
C GLU A 39 1.05 28.95 0.38
N LEU A 40 0.32 27.99 0.99
CA LEU A 40 -0.76 28.27 1.92
C LEU A 40 -0.51 27.56 3.24
N PRO A 41 0.45 28.03 4.04
CA PRO A 41 0.85 27.34 5.27
C PRO A 41 -0.28 27.20 6.29
N ASP A 42 -0.39 26.02 6.89
CA ASP A 42 -1.31 25.72 7.97
C ASP A 42 -0.66 24.67 8.84
N ASN A 43 -0.24 25.06 10.04
CA ASN A 43 0.54 24.16 10.91
C ASN A 43 -0.22 22.92 11.34
N GLU A 44 -1.50 23.03 11.64
CA GLU A 44 -2.29 21.87 12.04
C GLU A 44 -2.47 20.90 10.88
N LEU A 45 -2.73 21.43 9.69
CA LEU A 45 -2.90 20.59 8.50
C LEU A 45 -1.58 19.94 8.09
N GLU A 46 -0.48 20.67 8.17
CA GLU A 46 0.85 20.10 7.89
C GLU A 46 1.15 18.92 8.79
N LYS A 47 0.82 19.02 10.07
CA LYS A 47 1.03 17.95 11.01
C LYS A 47 0.16 16.73 10.67
N ALA A 48 -1.12 16.96 10.41
CA ALA A 48 -2.05 15.88 10.06
C ALA A 48 -1.64 15.18 8.77
N VAL A 49 -1.25 15.94 7.75
CA VAL A 49 -0.83 15.41 6.46
C VAL A 49 0.48 14.65 6.60
N GLY A 50 1.41 15.15 7.43
CA GLY A 50 2.66 14.45 7.73
C GLY A 50 2.44 13.10 8.42
N GLU A 51 1.51 13.06 9.37
CA GLU A 51 1.15 11.81 10.05
C GLU A 51 0.50 10.83 9.08
N ALA A 52 -0.39 11.31 8.22
CA ALA A 52 -1.04 10.49 7.20
C ALA A 52 -0.02 9.91 6.21
N HIS A 53 0.97 10.72 5.82
CA HIS A 53 2.04 10.27 4.94
C HIS A 53 2.86 9.15 5.59
N SER A 54 3.22 9.33 6.86
CA SER A 54 3.97 8.31 7.61
C SER A 54 3.19 7.00 7.73
N SER A 55 1.89 7.10 8.01
CA SER A 55 1.02 5.93 8.11
C SER A 55 0.88 5.21 6.78
N ALA A 56 0.70 5.96 5.70
CA ALA A 56 0.57 5.38 4.37
C ALA A 56 1.87 4.67 3.94
N THR A 57 3.02 5.28 4.25
CA THR A 57 4.33 4.69 3.95
C THR A 57 4.53 3.40 4.73
N SER A 58 4.22 3.42 6.03
CA SER A 58 4.32 2.23 6.88
C SER A 58 3.40 1.11 6.40
N ASN A 59 2.17 1.45 6.03
CA ASN A 59 1.21 0.47 5.51
C ASN A 59 1.70 -0.14 4.20
N THR A 60 2.28 0.67 3.33
CA THR A 60 2.82 0.20 2.05
C THR A 60 3.94 -0.82 2.28
N GLU A 61 4.83 -0.55 3.23
CA GLU A 61 5.91 -1.49 3.56
C GLU A 61 5.37 -2.81 4.10
N LYS A 62 4.36 -2.76 4.95
CA LYS A 62 3.72 -3.97 5.49
C LYS A 62 3.11 -4.81 4.38
N ILE A 63 2.44 -4.17 3.43
CA ILE A 63 1.82 -4.87 2.31
C ILE A 63 2.88 -5.47 1.38
N LYS A 64 3.94 -4.72 1.09
CA LYS A 64 5.05 -5.23 0.26
C LYS A 64 5.67 -6.47 0.89
N ASN A 65 5.92 -6.43 2.20
CA ASN A 65 6.48 -7.57 2.92
C ASN A 65 5.53 -8.77 2.89
N ALA A 66 4.23 -8.51 3.04
CA ALA A 66 3.22 -9.58 2.98
C ALA A 66 3.17 -10.21 1.60
N ILE A 67 3.28 -9.40 0.53
CA ILE A 67 3.31 -9.91 -0.85
C ILE A 67 4.51 -10.82 -1.06
N GLU A 68 5.69 -10.40 -0.62
CA GLU A 68 6.91 -11.21 -0.76
C GLU A 68 6.80 -12.55 -0.05
N LYS A 69 6.32 -12.54 1.19
CA LYS A 69 6.15 -13.76 1.97
C LYS A 69 5.10 -14.68 1.36
N TYR A 70 4.02 -14.09 0.88
CA TYR A 70 2.94 -14.87 0.29
C TYR A 70 3.36 -15.48 -1.05
N GLN A 71 4.15 -14.75 -1.83
CA GLN A 71 4.71 -15.25 -3.08
C GLN A 71 5.58 -16.48 -2.83
N VAL A 72 6.40 -16.43 -1.77
CA VAL A 72 7.22 -17.59 -1.38
C VAL A 72 6.32 -18.77 -1.00
N ALA A 73 5.25 -18.51 -0.24
CA ALA A 73 4.32 -19.56 0.15
C ALA A 73 3.65 -20.21 -1.06
N ILE A 74 3.26 -19.41 -2.06
CA ILE A 74 2.68 -19.93 -3.29
C ILE A 74 3.69 -20.79 -4.05
N ASN A 75 4.93 -20.33 -4.16
CA ASN A 75 5.98 -21.04 -4.87
C ASN A 75 6.36 -22.38 -4.19
N SER A 76 6.06 -22.49 -2.91
CA SER A 76 6.34 -23.70 -2.13
C SER A 76 5.26 -24.77 -2.24
N LEU A 77 4.19 -24.50 -2.98
CA LEU A 77 3.06 -25.44 -3.13
C LEU A 77 3.27 -26.51 -4.20
N GLU A 78 4.43 -26.79 -4.57
CA GLU A 78 4.73 -27.78 -5.60
C GLU A 78 4.62 -29.22 -5.06
#